data_f4987aeef8498674febabf6add144e41
#
_entry.id   f4987aeef8498674febabf6add144e41
#
_cell.length_a   1.000
_cell.length_b   1.000
_cell.length_c   1.000
_cell.angle_alpha   90.00
_cell.angle_beta   90.00
_cell.angle_gamma   90.00
#
_symmetry.space_group_name_H-M   'P 1'
#
loop_
_entity.id
_entity.type
_entity.pdbx_description
1 polymer ?
#
loop_
_entity_poly.entity_id
_entity_poly.type
_entity_poly.pdbx_seq_one_letter_code
_entity_poly.pdbx_strand_id
1 'polypeptide(L)'
;TGTVDFDICEMGAPFEGDVCGKGLASEMPDWVKQQIQMDDYVDYLKAPVGTWNGKTYRISIDGDCHNFNYRTDYFTDAKLAKAWKSEGHKGKWEVPNTWQKVQEVTKFLGGKKIQGQDAYGYLDPTKGWGGFAFYFLASRATAYVKHPDDPAWLFDADTMKPRVNNPGWVRAIQDVLDALPYEPPNQLNADPGTTAFQQFLAGTGSMVSWWGD
;
A
#
# COMPACT_ATOMS: atom_id res chain seq x y z
N THR A 1 21.32 14.17 -22.87
CA THR A 1 22.10 12.98 -23.24
C THR A 1 23.46 13.09 -22.62
N GLY A 2 23.68 12.57 -21.44
CA GLY A 2 24.97 12.48 -20.80
C GLY A 2 25.61 11.12 -21.06
N THR A 3 26.89 11.01 -20.83
CA THR A 3 27.59 9.72 -20.65
C THR A 3 26.99 9.02 -19.44
N VAL A 4 26.66 7.74 -19.59
CA VAL A 4 26.21 6.89 -18.50
C VAL A 4 27.44 6.16 -17.95
N ASP A 5 27.71 6.31 -16.66
CA ASP A 5 28.90 5.74 -16.01
C ASP A 5 28.59 4.38 -15.33
N PHE A 6 27.48 3.73 -15.72
CA PHE A 6 27.07 2.43 -15.18
C PHE A 6 26.49 1.53 -16.28
N ASP A 7 26.67 0.23 -16.15
CA ASP A 7 26.18 -0.79 -17.06
C ASP A 7 24.84 -1.40 -16.60
N ILE A 8 24.57 -1.36 -15.29
CA ILE A 8 23.37 -1.90 -14.67
C ILE A 8 22.82 -0.88 -13.68
N CYS A 9 21.52 -0.74 -13.61
CA CYS A 9 20.85 0.09 -12.61
C CYS A 9 19.63 -0.62 -12.03
N GLU A 10 19.33 -0.30 -10.77
CA GLU A 10 18.06 -0.63 -10.15
C GLU A 10 17.03 0.46 -10.47
N MET A 11 15.81 0.06 -10.78
CA MET A 11 14.71 0.99 -11.04
C MET A 11 13.37 0.42 -10.60
N GLY A 12 12.49 1.30 -10.13
CA GLY A 12 11.10 0.94 -9.83
C GLY A 12 10.29 0.66 -11.10
N ALA A 13 9.34 -0.25 -11.02
CA ALA A 13 8.45 -0.63 -12.10
C ALA A 13 7.75 0.53 -12.84
N PRO A 14 7.38 1.65 -12.19
CA PRO A 14 6.76 2.79 -12.87
C PRO A 14 7.61 3.43 -13.97
N PHE A 15 8.92 3.25 -13.94
CA PHE A 15 9.85 3.83 -14.93
C PHE A 15 10.11 2.91 -16.14
N GLU A 16 9.57 1.71 -16.15
CA GLU A 16 9.84 0.70 -17.18
C GLU A 16 9.47 1.19 -18.59
N GLY A 17 8.29 1.79 -18.73
CA GLY A 17 7.85 2.35 -20.01
C GLY A 17 8.75 3.46 -20.55
N ASP A 18 9.25 4.33 -19.65
CA ASP A 18 10.17 5.40 -20.03
C ASP A 18 11.55 4.87 -20.45
N VAL A 19 12.07 3.89 -19.73
CA VAL A 19 13.42 3.36 -19.98
C VAL A 19 13.41 2.43 -21.18
N CYS A 20 12.53 1.44 -21.22
CA CYS A 20 12.45 0.47 -22.32
C CYS A 20 11.85 1.08 -23.58
N GLY A 21 10.79 1.89 -23.46
CA GLY A 21 10.12 2.53 -24.59
C GLY A 21 10.98 3.56 -25.33
N LYS A 22 11.92 4.19 -24.62
CA LYS A 22 12.90 5.13 -25.22
C LYS A 22 14.19 4.47 -25.66
N GLY A 23 14.32 3.14 -25.53
CA GLY A 23 15.52 2.40 -25.92
C GLY A 23 16.74 2.72 -25.06
N LEU A 24 16.52 3.08 -23.78
CA LEU A 24 17.61 3.39 -22.84
C LEU A 24 18.16 2.14 -22.15
N ALA A 25 17.45 1.02 -22.21
CA ALA A 25 17.90 -0.29 -21.75
C ALA A 25 18.02 -1.25 -22.92
N SER A 26 18.95 -2.19 -22.83
CA SER A 26 19.09 -3.30 -23.78
C SER A 26 18.24 -4.49 -23.35
N GLU A 27 17.74 -5.26 -24.30
CA GLU A 27 17.09 -6.54 -24.03
C GLU A 27 18.05 -7.46 -23.27
N MET A 28 17.53 -8.18 -22.28
CA MET A 28 18.31 -9.13 -21.50
C MET A 28 18.75 -10.31 -22.37
N PRO A 29 20.04 -10.62 -22.43
CA PRO A 29 20.54 -11.77 -23.17
C PRO A 29 20.03 -13.09 -22.60
N ASP A 30 19.82 -14.10 -23.46
CA ASP A 30 19.31 -15.41 -23.02
C ASP A 30 20.22 -16.13 -22.03
N TRP A 31 21.54 -15.96 -22.13
CA TRP A 31 22.45 -16.55 -21.18
C TRP A 31 22.26 -15.98 -19.76
N VAL A 32 21.88 -14.70 -19.62
CA VAL A 32 21.52 -14.11 -18.32
C VAL A 32 20.24 -14.75 -17.79
N LYS A 33 19.19 -14.86 -18.62
CA LYS A 33 17.92 -15.48 -18.25
C LYS A 33 18.12 -16.90 -17.71
N GLN A 34 19.02 -17.67 -18.31
CA GLN A 34 19.36 -19.02 -17.86
C GLN A 34 20.10 -19.03 -16.53
N GLN A 35 21.06 -18.11 -16.33
CA GLN A 35 21.86 -18.04 -15.10
C GLN A 35 21.04 -17.62 -13.87
N ILE A 36 20.08 -16.69 -14.05
CA ILE A 36 19.24 -16.20 -12.94
C ILE A 36 18.08 -17.13 -12.63
N GLN A 37 17.91 -18.25 -13.35
CA GLN A 37 16.84 -19.22 -13.12
C GLN A 37 15.45 -18.58 -13.11
N MET A 38 15.13 -17.77 -14.13
CA MET A 38 13.85 -17.04 -14.20
C MET A 38 12.63 -17.95 -14.07
N ASP A 39 12.73 -19.22 -14.42
CA ASP A 39 11.64 -20.20 -14.30
C ASP A 39 11.26 -20.48 -12.83
N ASP A 40 12.19 -20.26 -11.90
CA ASP A 40 11.98 -20.44 -10.46
C ASP A 40 11.33 -19.23 -9.76
N TYR A 41 11.21 -18.12 -10.47
CA TYR A 41 10.50 -16.94 -9.93
C TYR A 41 9.02 -17.20 -9.76
N VAL A 42 8.41 -16.57 -8.76
CA VAL A 42 6.95 -16.58 -8.59
C VAL A 42 6.28 -15.90 -9.80
N ASP A 43 5.12 -16.41 -10.20
CA ASP A 43 4.51 -16.06 -11.50
C ASP A 43 4.26 -14.55 -11.67
N TYR A 44 3.86 -13.83 -10.63
CA TYR A 44 3.59 -12.40 -10.73
C TYR A 44 4.85 -11.53 -10.97
N LEU A 45 6.04 -12.07 -10.75
CA LEU A 45 7.32 -11.41 -11.02
C LEU A 45 7.91 -11.75 -12.39
N LYS A 46 7.35 -12.75 -13.10
CA LYS A 46 7.85 -13.16 -14.43
C LYS A 46 7.37 -12.21 -15.52
N ALA A 47 6.08 -12.15 -15.72
CA ALA A 47 5.46 -11.30 -16.73
C ALA A 47 4.08 -10.81 -16.24
N PRO A 48 3.70 -9.56 -16.51
CA PRO A 48 4.37 -8.59 -17.41
C PRO A 48 5.55 -7.82 -16.81
N VAL A 49 5.85 -8.02 -15.51
CA VAL A 49 6.91 -7.29 -14.81
C VAL A 49 8.27 -7.57 -15.44
N GLY A 50 9.01 -6.50 -15.78
CA GLY A 50 10.31 -6.62 -16.44
C GLY A 50 10.24 -6.87 -17.95
N THR A 51 9.03 -6.84 -18.55
CA THR A 51 8.86 -7.06 -19.98
C THR A 51 8.28 -5.82 -20.68
N TRP A 52 8.79 -5.53 -21.87
CA TRP A 52 8.28 -4.47 -22.73
C TRP A 52 8.20 -5.00 -24.17
N ASN A 53 7.02 -4.89 -24.80
CA ASN A 53 6.78 -5.42 -26.13
C ASN A 53 7.22 -6.89 -26.31
N GLY A 54 6.95 -7.73 -25.30
CA GLY A 54 7.27 -9.16 -25.32
C GLY A 54 8.75 -9.50 -25.10
N LYS A 55 9.60 -8.52 -24.79
CA LYS A 55 11.02 -8.69 -24.52
C LYS A 55 11.33 -8.44 -23.06
N THR A 56 12.25 -9.19 -22.48
CA THR A 56 12.69 -9.03 -21.10
C THR A 56 13.85 -8.04 -21.01
N TYR A 57 13.75 -7.07 -20.14
CA TYR A 57 14.76 -6.04 -19.92
C TYR A 57 15.34 -6.05 -18.51
N ARG A 58 14.58 -6.50 -17.54
CA ARG A 58 15.00 -6.53 -16.14
C ARG A 58 14.48 -7.75 -15.40
N ILE A 59 15.03 -8.01 -14.25
CA ILE A 59 14.53 -8.96 -13.26
C ILE A 59 14.05 -8.20 -12.04
N SER A 60 13.07 -8.76 -11.35
CA SER A 60 12.69 -8.28 -10.04
C SER A 60 13.65 -8.84 -9.00
N ILE A 61 14.22 -7.97 -8.19
CA ILE A 61 15.06 -8.34 -7.03
C ILE A 61 14.27 -8.28 -5.74
N ASP A 62 13.06 -7.76 -5.82
CA ASP A 62 12.16 -7.58 -4.70
C ASP A 62 10.72 -7.87 -5.16
N GLY A 63 9.93 -8.46 -4.27
CA GLY A 63 8.56 -8.90 -4.52
C GLY A 63 7.57 -8.38 -3.51
N ASP A 64 7.67 -7.13 -3.16
CA ASP A 64 6.86 -6.46 -2.16
C ASP A 64 5.36 -6.62 -2.37
N CYS A 65 4.67 -6.82 -1.26
CA CYS A 65 3.23 -6.65 -1.16
C CYS A 65 2.87 -5.86 0.11
N HIS A 66 1.76 -5.14 0.07
CA HIS A 66 1.28 -4.50 1.28
C HIS A 66 0.66 -5.51 2.23
N ASN A 67 1.22 -5.61 3.42
CA ASN A 67 0.67 -6.35 4.54
C ASN A 67 -0.11 -5.40 5.45
N PHE A 68 -1.21 -5.90 5.99
CA PHE A 68 -1.95 -5.21 7.03
C PHE A 68 -1.37 -5.62 8.39
N ASN A 69 -0.61 -4.72 8.99
CA ASN A 69 0.03 -4.94 10.28
C ASN A 69 -0.86 -4.40 11.41
N TYR A 70 -0.92 -5.13 12.50
CA TYR A 70 -1.68 -4.73 13.68
C TYR A 70 -0.96 -5.11 14.98
N ARG A 71 -1.23 -4.36 16.02
CA ARG A 71 -0.67 -4.61 17.34
C ARG A 71 -1.59 -5.56 18.12
N THR A 72 -1.08 -6.70 18.49
CA THR A 72 -1.84 -7.71 19.26
C THR A 72 -2.27 -7.23 20.63
N ASP A 73 -1.44 -6.41 21.30
CA ASP A 73 -1.74 -5.85 22.63
C ASP A 73 -3.00 -4.97 22.62
N TYR A 74 -3.29 -4.26 21.54
CA TYR A 74 -4.54 -3.51 21.41
C TYR A 74 -5.77 -4.43 21.28
N PHE A 75 -5.69 -5.45 20.44
CA PHE A 75 -6.84 -6.31 20.16
C PHE A 75 -7.07 -7.41 21.17
N THR A 76 -6.11 -7.65 22.07
CA THR A 76 -6.28 -8.55 23.23
C THR A 76 -6.57 -7.82 24.55
N ASP A 77 -6.62 -6.48 24.55
CA ASP A 77 -6.90 -5.69 25.75
C ASP A 77 -8.37 -5.81 26.18
N ALA A 78 -8.59 -6.38 27.38
CA ALA A 78 -9.92 -6.59 27.93
C ALA A 78 -10.65 -5.27 28.27
N LYS A 79 -9.92 -4.17 28.54
CA LYS A 79 -10.52 -2.87 28.84
C LYS A 79 -11.06 -2.25 27.55
N LEU A 80 -10.31 -2.37 26.45
CA LEU A 80 -10.78 -1.93 25.14
C LEU A 80 -11.98 -2.75 24.67
N ALA A 81 -11.97 -4.06 24.82
CA ALA A 81 -13.10 -4.91 24.52
C ALA A 81 -14.37 -4.52 25.30
N LYS A 82 -14.22 -4.22 26.60
CA LYS A 82 -15.32 -3.75 27.44
C LYS A 82 -15.82 -2.37 27.00
N ALA A 83 -14.92 -1.43 26.73
CA ALA A 83 -15.26 -0.08 26.27
C ALA A 83 -15.98 -0.12 24.92
N TRP A 84 -15.47 -0.91 23.96
CA TRP A 84 -16.11 -1.14 22.66
C TRP A 84 -17.59 -1.53 22.80
N LYS A 85 -17.85 -2.51 23.65
CA LYS A 85 -19.21 -2.98 23.93
C LYS A 85 -20.06 -1.92 24.62
N SER A 86 -19.50 -1.20 25.62
CA SER A 86 -20.26 -0.21 26.39
C SER A 86 -20.58 1.05 25.61
N GLU A 87 -19.80 1.39 24.59
CA GLU A 87 -20.04 2.51 23.66
C GLU A 87 -21.03 2.13 22.52
N GLY A 88 -21.57 0.91 22.55
CA GLY A 88 -22.64 0.48 21.64
C GLY A 88 -22.15 -0.01 20.27
N HIS A 89 -20.86 -0.26 20.13
CA HIS A 89 -20.31 -0.83 18.87
C HIS A 89 -20.79 -2.26 18.64
N LYS A 90 -21.11 -2.58 17.41
CA LYS A 90 -21.57 -3.92 17.02
C LYS A 90 -20.40 -4.88 16.79
N GLY A 91 -20.62 -6.15 17.13
CA GLY A 91 -19.65 -7.23 16.97
C GLY A 91 -18.58 -7.26 18.05
N LYS A 92 -17.63 -8.16 17.90
CA LYS A 92 -16.53 -8.35 18.86
C LYS A 92 -15.45 -7.29 18.66
N TRP A 93 -14.71 -7.02 19.73
CA TRP A 93 -13.43 -6.33 19.64
C TRP A 93 -12.38 -7.31 19.11
N GLU A 94 -12.01 -7.16 17.86
CA GLU A 94 -11.11 -8.04 17.14
C GLU A 94 -10.41 -7.28 16.00
N VAL A 95 -9.37 -7.86 15.44
CA VAL A 95 -8.67 -7.31 14.28
C VAL A 95 -9.66 -7.13 13.13
N PRO A 96 -9.79 -5.93 12.54
CA PRO A 96 -10.72 -5.69 11.45
C PRO A 96 -10.31 -6.40 10.17
N ASN A 97 -11.29 -6.89 9.43
CA ASN A 97 -11.12 -7.57 8.14
C ASN A 97 -11.80 -6.84 6.97
N THR A 98 -12.32 -5.64 7.22
CA THR A 98 -12.91 -4.76 6.21
C THR A 98 -12.50 -3.31 6.47
N TRP A 99 -12.42 -2.50 5.42
CA TRP A 99 -12.11 -1.07 5.58
C TRP A 99 -13.16 -0.32 6.42
N GLN A 100 -14.42 -0.70 6.35
CA GLN A 100 -15.45 -0.15 7.24
C GLN A 100 -15.13 -0.42 8.70
N LYS A 101 -14.68 -1.65 9.01
CA LYS A 101 -14.33 -2.00 10.39
C LYS A 101 -13.04 -1.31 10.85
N VAL A 102 -12.06 -1.13 9.95
CA VAL A 102 -10.87 -0.30 10.19
C VAL A 102 -11.29 1.12 10.59
N GLN A 103 -12.22 1.73 9.84
CA GLN A 103 -12.75 3.05 10.16
C GLN A 103 -13.43 3.12 11.53
N GLU A 104 -14.26 2.12 11.88
CA GLU A 104 -14.90 2.07 13.19
C GLU A 104 -13.88 1.99 14.31
N VAL A 105 -12.85 1.14 14.18
CA VAL A 105 -11.76 1.01 15.15
C VAL A 105 -10.96 2.29 15.25
N THR A 106 -10.66 2.95 14.13
CA THR A 106 -9.93 4.22 14.10
C THR A 106 -10.70 5.31 14.86
N LYS A 107 -12.00 5.44 14.59
CA LYS A 107 -12.86 6.41 15.31
C LYS A 107 -12.97 6.08 16.79
N PHE A 108 -13.08 4.81 17.16
CA PHE A 108 -13.18 4.36 18.54
C PHE A 108 -11.91 4.65 19.35
N LEU A 109 -10.73 4.45 18.74
CA LEU A 109 -9.45 4.67 19.44
C LEU A 109 -9.04 6.15 19.50
N GLY A 110 -9.44 6.95 18.52
CA GLY A 110 -9.04 8.34 18.42
C GLY A 110 -9.35 9.13 19.71
N GLY A 111 -8.30 9.73 20.28
CA GLY A 111 -8.38 10.49 21.53
C GLY A 111 -8.40 9.67 22.80
N LYS A 112 -8.35 8.33 22.75
CA LYS A 112 -8.21 7.48 23.92
C LYS A 112 -6.74 7.42 24.39
N LYS A 113 -6.56 7.08 25.65
CA LYS A 113 -5.24 6.80 26.23
C LYS A 113 -5.14 5.33 26.61
N ILE A 114 -4.09 4.67 26.14
CA ILE A 114 -3.75 3.30 26.51
C ILE A 114 -2.40 3.32 27.18
N GLN A 115 -2.32 2.79 28.41
CA GLN A 115 -1.11 2.81 29.22
C GLN A 115 -0.49 4.23 29.40
N GLY A 116 -1.36 5.26 29.40
CA GLY A 116 -0.95 6.66 29.55
C GLY A 116 -0.51 7.37 28.27
N GLN A 117 -0.42 6.67 27.16
CA GLN A 117 -0.09 7.23 25.84
C GLN A 117 -1.33 7.43 24.97
N ASP A 118 -1.32 8.41 24.10
CA ASP A 118 -2.38 8.60 23.11
C ASP A 118 -2.44 7.39 22.17
N ALA A 119 -3.66 6.91 21.94
CA ALA A 119 -3.94 5.74 21.13
C ALA A 119 -4.69 6.14 19.86
N TYR A 120 -4.30 5.57 18.75
CA TYR A 120 -4.92 5.78 17.46
C TYR A 120 -5.21 4.43 16.78
N GLY A 121 -6.12 4.47 15.81
CA GLY A 121 -6.49 3.30 15.05
C GLY A 121 -5.51 2.99 13.93
N TYR A 122 -5.99 3.06 12.71
CA TYR A 122 -5.16 2.93 11.51
C TYR A 122 -4.44 4.23 11.24
N LEU A 123 -3.18 4.12 10.86
CA LEU A 123 -2.34 5.26 10.51
C LEU A 123 -2.26 5.38 8.99
N ASP A 124 -2.97 6.34 8.41
CA ASP A 124 -2.93 6.58 6.97
C ASP A 124 -1.69 7.39 6.56
N PRO A 125 -0.78 6.85 5.74
CA PRO A 125 0.32 7.62 5.18
C PRO A 125 -0.18 8.47 4.01
N THR A 126 -0.26 9.77 4.20
CA THR A 126 -0.91 10.67 3.23
C THR A 126 0.03 11.63 2.52
N LYS A 127 1.23 11.85 3.06
CA LYS A 127 2.20 12.73 2.43
C LYS A 127 2.68 12.17 1.10
N GLY A 128 2.54 12.96 0.05
CA GLY A 128 3.07 12.59 -1.26
C GLY A 128 2.23 11.54 -1.98
N TRP A 129 0.91 11.72 -2.03
CA TRP A 129 0.03 10.85 -2.84
C TRP A 129 0.40 10.80 -4.33
N GLY A 130 1.26 11.69 -4.81
CA GLY A 130 1.90 11.57 -6.11
C GLY A 130 3.15 10.66 -6.15
N GLY A 131 3.47 10.00 -5.03
CA GLY A 131 4.62 9.12 -4.85
C GLY A 131 4.27 7.87 -4.04
N PHE A 132 5.10 7.51 -3.07
CA PHE A 132 4.92 6.28 -2.26
C PHE A 132 3.57 6.17 -1.54
N ALA A 133 3.04 7.27 -1.03
CA ALA A 133 1.73 7.25 -0.36
C ALA A 133 0.58 6.88 -1.29
N PHE A 134 0.73 7.03 -2.62
CA PHE A 134 -0.26 6.57 -3.59
C PHE A 134 -0.50 5.06 -3.51
N TYR A 135 0.53 4.26 -3.27
CA TYR A 135 0.39 2.80 -3.17
C TYR A 135 -0.55 2.39 -2.02
N PHE A 136 -0.52 3.10 -0.90
CA PHE A 136 -1.40 2.82 0.24
C PHE A 136 -2.84 3.21 -0.06
N LEU A 137 -3.06 4.37 -0.68
CA LEU A 137 -4.38 4.76 -1.18
C LEU A 137 -4.90 3.78 -2.23
N ALA A 138 -4.06 3.35 -3.16
CA ALA A 138 -4.40 2.37 -4.18
C ALA A 138 -4.78 1.01 -3.57
N SER A 139 -4.05 0.53 -2.56
CA SER A 139 -4.38 -0.70 -1.84
C SER A 139 -5.75 -0.63 -1.17
N ARG A 140 -6.11 0.51 -0.56
CA ARG A 140 -7.44 0.75 -0.03
C ARG A 140 -8.50 0.79 -1.14
N ALA A 141 -8.23 1.55 -2.21
CA ALA A 141 -9.15 1.69 -3.33
C ALA A 141 -9.43 0.36 -4.04
N THR A 142 -8.47 -0.54 -4.11
CA THR A 142 -8.62 -1.88 -4.72
C THR A 142 -9.86 -2.61 -4.19
N ALA A 143 -10.17 -2.48 -2.90
CA ALA A 143 -11.35 -3.11 -2.30
C ALA A 143 -12.70 -2.55 -2.83
N TYR A 144 -12.69 -1.38 -3.45
CA TYR A 144 -13.89 -0.70 -3.95
C TYR A 144 -13.98 -0.68 -5.48
N VAL A 145 -12.86 -0.81 -6.18
CA VAL A 145 -12.80 -0.57 -7.63
C VAL A 145 -12.39 -1.79 -8.44
N LYS A 146 -11.65 -2.74 -7.85
CA LYS A 146 -11.19 -3.92 -8.57
C LYS A 146 -12.24 -5.01 -8.58
N HIS A 147 -12.60 -5.48 -9.77
CA HIS A 147 -13.46 -6.65 -9.94
C HIS A 147 -12.60 -7.87 -10.28
N PRO A 148 -12.93 -9.09 -9.78
CA PRO A 148 -12.17 -10.30 -10.10
C PRO A 148 -12.02 -10.57 -11.60
N ASP A 149 -13.06 -10.26 -12.37
CA ASP A 149 -13.10 -10.49 -13.82
C ASP A 149 -12.63 -9.30 -14.66
N ASP A 150 -12.22 -8.18 -14.04
CA ASP A 150 -11.67 -7.01 -14.72
C ASP A 150 -10.37 -6.56 -14.04
N PRO A 151 -9.21 -6.96 -14.56
CA PRO A 151 -7.93 -6.57 -13.98
C PRO A 151 -7.59 -5.09 -14.20
N ALA A 152 -8.27 -4.42 -15.13
CA ALA A 152 -7.98 -3.04 -15.52
C ALA A 152 -8.71 -2.03 -14.63
N TRP A 153 -8.20 -1.72 -13.46
CA TRP A 153 -8.84 -0.83 -12.48
C TRP A 153 -8.26 0.59 -12.41
N LEU A 154 -7.04 0.80 -12.90
CA LEU A 154 -6.41 2.13 -13.02
C LEU A 154 -6.68 2.78 -14.37
N PHE A 155 -6.55 2.00 -15.43
CA PHE A 155 -6.73 2.44 -16.81
C PHE A 155 -7.57 1.42 -17.56
N ASP A 156 -8.29 1.89 -18.55
CA ASP A 156 -8.93 1.04 -19.53
C ASP A 156 -7.86 0.37 -20.40
N ALA A 157 -7.92 -0.95 -20.55
CA ALA A 157 -6.85 -1.71 -21.19
C ALA A 157 -6.66 -1.39 -22.70
N ASP A 158 -7.75 -1.03 -23.40
CA ASP A 158 -7.73 -0.79 -24.83
C ASP A 158 -7.44 0.67 -25.18
N THR A 159 -7.99 1.59 -24.38
CA THR A 159 -7.95 3.02 -24.67
C THR A 159 -6.97 3.80 -23.82
N MET A 160 -6.42 3.18 -22.76
CA MET A 160 -5.58 3.82 -21.73
C MET A 160 -6.24 5.02 -21.03
N LYS A 161 -7.56 5.12 -21.10
CA LYS A 161 -8.28 6.17 -20.35
C LYS A 161 -8.21 5.89 -18.85
N PRO A 162 -7.89 6.90 -18.03
CA PRO A 162 -7.89 6.74 -16.58
C PRO A 162 -9.27 6.35 -16.04
N ARG A 163 -9.31 5.35 -15.15
CA ARG A 163 -10.52 4.88 -14.44
C ARG A 163 -10.58 5.39 -13.00
N VAL A 164 -9.71 6.31 -12.62
CA VAL A 164 -9.61 6.81 -11.24
C VAL A 164 -10.72 7.78 -10.83
N ASN A 165 -11.49 8.31 -11.77
CA ASN A 165 -12.64 9.15 -11.47
C ASN A 165 -13.93 8.32 -11.44
N ASN A 166 -14.13 7.56 -10.38
CA ASN A 166 -15.31 6.74 -10.16
C ASN A 166 -15.69 6.70 -8.66
N PRO A 167 -16.91 6.23 -8.31
CA PRO A 167 -17.37 6.22 -6.92
C PRO A 167 -16.49 5.44 -5.94
N GLY A 168 -15.81 4.39 -6.40
CA GLY A 168 -14.91 3.58 -5.56
C GLY A 168 -13.66 4.35 -5.13
N TRP A 169 -13.02 5.07 -6.05
CA TRP A 169 -11.90 5.95 -5.73
C TRP A 169 -12.32 7.11 -4.82
N VAL A 170 -13.47 7.74 -5.12
CA VAL A 170 -14.04 8.79 -4.27
C VAL A 170 -14.26 8.25 -2.85
N ARG A 171 -14.80 7.03 -2.74
CA ARG A 171 -15.02 6.38 -1.44
C ARG A 171 -13.69 6.13 -0.70
N ALA A 172 -12.66 5.63 -1.36
CA ALA A 172 -11.36 5.38 -0.74
C ALA A 172 -10.73 6.67 -0.17
N ILE A 173 -10.80 7.76 -0.93
CA ILE A 173 -10.31 9.08 -0.49
C ILE A 173 -11.16 9.61 0.67
N GLN A 174 -12.48 9.50 0.57
CA GLN A 174 -13.38 9.96 1.64
C GLN A 174 -13.13 9.22 2.95
N ASP A 175 -12.89 7.91 2.90
CA ASP A 175 -12.55 7.12 4.07
C ASP A 175 -11.29 7.63 4.78
N VAL A 176 -10.25 8.03 4.01
CA VAL A 176 -9.05 8.65 4.59
C VAL A 176 -9.39 9.99 5.24
N LEU A 177 -10.12 10.85 4.53
CA LEU A 177 -10.50 12.17 5.05
C LEU A 177 -11.36 12.06 6.33
N ASP A 178 -12.28 11.09 6.37
CA ASP A 178 -13.13 10.84 7.54
C ASP A 178 -12.37 10.26 8.74
N ALA A 179 -11.19 9.66 8.51
CA ALA A 179 -10.32 9.14 9.56
C ALA A 179 -9.45 10.23 10.21
N LEU A 180 -9.00 11.22 9.44
CA LEU A 180 -8.06 12.26 9.87
C LEU A 180 -8.34 12.90 11.26
N PRO A 181 -9.59 13.23 11.62
CA PRO A 181 -9.88 13.78 12.96
C PRO A 181 -9.56 12.83 14.14
N TYR A 182 -9.39 11.54 13.84
CA TYR A 182 -9.15 10.48 14.83
C TYR A 182 -7.75 9.89 14.73
N GLU A 183 -6.89 10.48 13.91
CA GLU A 183 -5.49 10.11 13.71
C GLU A 183 -4.56 11.09 14.44
N PRO A 184 -3.25 10.80 14.53
CA PRO A 184 -2.29 11.72 15.12
C PRO A 184 -2.35 13.11 14.50
N PRO A 185 -2.06 14.16 15.26
CA PRO A 185 -1.98 15.52 14.72
C PRO A 185 -1.05 15.59 13.48
N ASN A 186 -1.46 16.35 12.48
CA ASN A 186 -0.68 16.56 11.25
C ASN A 186 -0.52 15.31 10.34
N GLN A 187 -1.43 14.35 10.46
CA GLN A 187 -1.37 13.10 9.69
C GLN A 187 -1.40 13.32 8.17
N LEU A 188 -2.02 14.41 7.66
CA LEU A 188 -1.94 14.80 6.25
C LEU A 188 -0.51 14.96 5.71
N ASN A 189 0.45 15.20 6.60
CA ASN A 189 1.87 15.30 6.26
C ASN A 189 2.66 14.05 6.71
N ALA A 190 1.98 12.98 7.10
CA ALA A 190 2.63 11.75 7.51
C ALA A 190 3.28 11.07 6.31
N ASP A 191 4.59 11.06 6.30
CA ASP A 191 5.37 10.27 5.38
C ASP A 191 5.21 8.78 5.72
N PRO A 192 5.07 7.89 4.72
CA PRO A 192 4.86 6.47 4.98
C PRO A 192 5.89 5.85 5.92
N GLY A 193 7.18 5.95 5.58
CA GLY A 193 8.26 5.29 6.32
C GLY A 193 8.72 6.04 7.56
N THR A 194 8.93 7.35 7.45
CA THR A 194 9.52 8.15 8.52
C THR A 194 8.50 8.63 9.56
N THR A 195 7.21 8.55 9.28
CA THR A 195 6.16 9.00 10.20
C THR A 195 5.17 7.89 10.53
N ALA A 196 4.34 7.45 9.59
CA ALA A 196 3.24 6.53 9.88
C ALA A 196 3.74 5.18 10.42
N PHE A 197 4.72 4.57 9.76
CA PHE A 197 5.27 3.30 10.23
C PHE A 197 6.04 3.44 11.54
N GLN A 198 6.79 4.53 11.73
CA GLN A 198 7.48 4.78 13.01
C GLN A 198 6.51 5.03 14.17
N GLN A 199 5.38 5.70 13.93
CA GLN A 199 4.31 5.84 14.93
C GLN A 199 3.73 4.48 15.33
N PHE A 200 3.56 3.56 14.37
CA PHE A 200 3.11 2.19 14.65
C PHE A 200 4.15 1.44 15.50
N LEU A 201 5.43 1.49 15.15
CA LEU A 201 6.52 0.86 15.91
C LEU A 201 6.63 1.44 17.33
N ALA A 202 6.42 2.74 17.49
CA ALA A 202 6.41 3.41 18.79
C ALA A 202 5.17 3.07 19.65
N GLY A 203 4.19 2.34 19.11
CA GLY A 203 2.99 1.94 19.82
C GLY A 203 1.86 2.97 19.82
N THR A 204 1.99 4.04 19.05
CA THR A 204 0.98 5.12 18.97
C THR A 204 -0.24 4.68 18.18
N GLY A 205 -0.07 3.96 17.07
CA GLY A 205 -1.15 3.40 16.24
C GLY A 205 -1.33 1.91 16.43
N SER A 206 -2.57 1.45 16.31
CA SER A 206 -2.91 0.03 16.44
C SER A 206 -2.77 -0.75 15.13
N MET A 207 -2.83 -0.07 13.99
CA MET A 207 -2.82 -0.69 12.66
C MET A 207 -2.09 0.21 11.65
N VAL A 208 -1.42 -0.41 10.69
CA VAL A 208 -0.80 0.26 9.54
C VAL A 208 -0.67 -0.74 8.39
N SER A 209 -0.79 -0.27 7.17
CA SER A 209 -0.31 -1.05 6.01
C SER A 209 1.15 -0.72 5.75
N TRP A 210 1.95 -1.75 5.48
CA TRP A 210 3.36 -1.63 5.17
C TRP A 210 3.81 -2.77 4.27
N TRP A 211 4.96 -2.66 3.64
CA TRP A 211 5.59 -3.75 2.92
C TRP A 211 6.03 -4.86 3.88
N GLY A 212 6.38 -6.03 3.34
CA GLY A 212 6.67 -7.23 4.14
C GLY A 212 8.08 -7.30 4.72
N ASP A 213 8.95 -6.41 4.31
CA ASP A 213 10.37 -6.32 4.67
C ASP A 213 10.65 -5.34 5.82
#